data_83bd7983b8f3a6c6210bee791e29c647
#
_entry.id   83bd7983b8f3a6c6210bee791e29c647
#
_cell.length_a   1.000
_cell.length_b   1.000
_cell.length_c   1.000
_cell.angle_alpha   90.00
_cell.angle_beta   90.00
_cell.angle_gamma   90.00
#
_symmetry.space_group_name_H-M   'P 1'
#
loop_
_entity.id
_entity.type
_entity.pdbx_description
1 polymer ?
#
loop_
_entity_poly.entity_id
_entity_poly.type
_entity_poly.pdbx_seq_one_letter_code
_entity_poly.pdbx_strand_id
1 'polypeptide(L)'
;MDLGLKGKRAIVTGATRGIGRAIAETLADEGCHVGICARDPVSVEATIASLAGKGVTATGRALDVRDGAALKGWIAAAADALGGLDILVSNVSAMAGASGDEAWRRNFETDLMGAVHAVEAAVPLLEKSGAAAIVQIASIAAIEVGHDVFPDGYLQVYGAFKAALTNYIAELARTLGPKGIRANTVSPGQIYFPGGVWHRREQEGNPMHRKALARIRLGRFGRPEDVARAVAFLASPAASFVSGANLVIDGAFTRRVN
;
A
#
# COMPACT_ATOMS: atom_id res chain seq x y z
N MET A 1 -0.38 8.67 21.46
CA MET A 1 0.98 8.11 21.24
C MET A 1 1.63 9.00 20.19
N ASP A 2 2.79 9.51 20.46
CA ASP A 2 3.59 10.18 19.43
C ASP A 2 4.25 9.10 18.58
N LEU A 3 4.02 9.14 17.26
CA LEU A 3 4.61 8.20 16.32
C LEU A 3 6.04 8.60 15.90
N GLY A 4 6.48 9.83 16.18
CA GLY A 4 7.78 10.36 15.76
C GLY A 4 7.92 10.53 14.24
N LEU A 5 6.82 10.80 13.55
CA LEU A 5 6.75 10.94 12.09
C LEU A 5 6.99 12.38 11.59
N LYS A 6 6.89 13.37 12.46
CA LYS A 6 7.07 14.78 12.09
C LYS A 6 8.43 15.02 11.43
N GLY A 7 8.41 15.63 10.25
CA GLY A 7 9.61 15.92 9.44
C GLY A 7 10.19 14.71 8.71
N LYS A 8 9.60 13.50 8.81
CA LYS A 8 10.00 12.35 8.00
C LYS A 8 9.54 12.53 6.55
N ARG A 9 10.20 11.82 5.65
CA ARG A 9 10.01 11.93 4.19
C ARG A 9 9.50 10.60 3.68
N ALA A 10 8.28 10.61 3.14
CA ALA A 10 7.59 9.41 2.69
C ALA A 10 7.30 9.46 1.19
N ILE A 11 7.44 8.33 0.51
CA ILE A 11 6.93 8.12 -0.84
C ILE A 11 5.82 7.07 -0.80
N VAL A 12 4.67 7.40 -1.39
CA VAL A 12 3.50 6.52 -1.47
C VAL A 12 3.10 6.32 -2.94
N THR A 13 3.17 5.09 -3.42
CA THR A 13 2.74 4.79 -4.79
C THR A 13 1.22 4.57 -4.86
N GLY A 14 0.56 5.05 -5.95
CA GLY A 14 -0.89 4.89 -6.14
C GLY A 14 -1.73 5.69 -5.14
N ALA A 15 -1.32 6.94 -4.84
CA ALA A 15 -1.82 7.70 -3.69
C ALA A 15 -2.92 8.73 -4.03
N THR A 16 -3.62 8.61 -5.15
CA THR A 16 -4.65 9.60 -5.54
C THR A 16 -6.07 9.22 -5.12
N ARG A 17 -6.31 7.99 -4.65
CA ARG A 17 -7.62 7.51 -4.19
C ARG A 17 -7.50 6.36 -3.19
N GLY A 18 -8.61 6.08 -2.48
CA GLY A 18 -8.75 4.91 -1.61
C GLY A 18 -7.65 4.80 -0.57
N ILE A 19 -7.12 3.60 -0.38
CA ILE A 19 -6.11 3.29 0.65
C ILE A 19 -4.86 4.16 0.49
N GLY A 20 -4.30 4.25 -0.72
CA GLY A 20 -3.09 5.04 -0.96
C GLY A 20 -3.27 6.52 -0.65
N ARG A 21 -4.44 7.10 -0.99
CA ARG A 21 -4.77 8.49 -0.66
C ARG A 21 -4.84 8.70 0.86
N ALA A 22 -5.56 7.83 1.56
CA ALA A 22 -5.68 7.91 3.01
C ALA A 22 -4.33 7.74 3.71
N ILE A 23 -3.44 6.87 3.18
CA ILE A 23 -2.07 6.73 3.70
C ILE A 23 -1.30 8.03 3.54
N ALA A 24 -1.30 8.64 2.35
CA ALA A 24 -0.60 9.89 2.10
C ALA A 24 -1.12 11.03 2.99
N GLU A 25 -2.44 11.13 3.15
CA GLU A 25 -3.08 12.12 4.01
C GLU A 25 -2.75 11.90 5.50
N THR A 26 -2.81 10.65 5.98
CA THR A 26 -2.48 10.31 7.37
C THR A 26 -1.01 10.63 7.69
N LEU A 27 -0.09 10.28 6.77
CA LEU A 27 1.33 10.62 6.95
C LEU A 27 1.57 12.15 6.95
N ALA A 28 0.84 12.89 6.11
CA ALA A 28 0.92 14.35 6.11
C ALA A 28 0.32 14.97 7.40
N ASP A 29 -0.78 14.41 7.93
CA ASP A 29 -1.37 14.82 9.21
C ASP A 29 -0.41 14.59 10.39
N GLU A 30 0.43 13.54 10.31
CA GLU A 30 1.51 13.27 11.26
C GLU A 30 2.77 14.13 11.01
N GLY A 31 2.71 15.06 10.04
CA GLY A 31 3.80 16.01 9.72
C GLY A 31 4.89 15.45 8.81
N CYS A 32 4.66 14.34 8.09
CA CYS A 32 5.59 13.87 7.06
C CYS A 32 5.54 14.75 5.81
N HIS A 33 6.70 14.94 5.18
CA HIS A 33 6.77 15.37 3.79
C HIS A 33 6.46 14.20 2.88
N VAL A 34 5.64 14.40 1.82
CA VAL A 34 5.07 13.26 1.08
C VAL A 34 5.27 13.41 -0.43
N GLY A 35 5.90 12.39 -1.04
CA GLY A 35 5.95 12.19 -2.49
C GLY A 35 4.90 11.17 -2.94
N ILE A 36 4.17 11.45 -4.02
CA ILE A 36 3.13 10.55 -4.53
C ILE A 36 3.28 10.29 -6.03
N CYS A 37 2.84 9.11 -6.51
CA CYS A 37 2.61 8.91 -7.93
C CYS A 37 1.27 8.19 -8.19
N ALA A 38 0.71 8.45 -9.35
CA ALA A 38 -0.44 7.75 -9.91
C ALA A 38 -0.49 8.03 -11.42
N ARG A 39 -1.43 7.41 -12.15
CA ARG A 39 -1.48 7.54 -13.61
C ARG A 39 -2.16 8.82 -14.11
N ASP A 40 -3.14 9.30 -13.37
CA ASP A 40 -3.93 10.46 -13.77
C ASP A 40 -3.31 11.78 -13.26
N PRO A 41 -2.84 12.67 -14.15
CA PRO A 41 -2.15 13.91 -13.76
C PRO A 41 -3.05 14.86 -12.96
N VAL A 42 -4.32 14.96 -13.30
CA VAL A 42 -5.27 15.86 -12.60
C VAL A 42 -5.44 15.44 -11.15
N SER A 43 -5.62 14.13 -10.91
CA SER A 43 -5.73 13.58 -9.56
C SER A 43 -4.41 13.70 -8.77
N VAL A 44 -3.25 13.62 -9.43
CA VAL A 44 -1.94 13.83 -8.80
C VAL A 44 -1.81 15.27 -8.32
N GLU A 45 -2.07 16.26 -9.18
CA GLU A 45 -2.01 17.69 -8.85
C GLU A 45 -2.97 18.05 -7.70
N ALA A 46 -4.22 17.58 -7.78
CA ALA A 46 -5.21 17.81 -6.71
C ALA A 46 -4.78 17.17 -5.39
N THR A 47 -4.09 16.02 -5.43
CA THR A 47 -3.57 15.37 -4.23
C THR A 47 -2.40 16.14 -3.63
N ILE A 48 -1.45 16.59 -4.45
CA ILE A 48 -0.32 17.42 -4.00
C ILE A 48 -0.84 18.69 -3.31
N ALA A 49 -1.79 19.40 -3.94
CA ALA A 49 -2.36 20.61 -3.36
C ALA A 49 -3.03 20.34 -1.99
N SER A 50 -3.77 19.25 -1.88
CA SER A 50 -4.39 18.84 -0.59
C SER A 50 -3.35 18.53 0.49
N LEU A 51 -2.28 17.82 0.15
CA LEU A 51 -1.20 17.48 1.09
C LEU A 51 -0.43 18.74 1.52
N ALA A 52 -0.09 19.61 0.57
CA ALA A 52 0.59 20.88 0.86
C ALA A 52 -0.25 21.80 1.77
N GLY A 53 -1.58 21.77 1.61
CA GLY A 53 -2.50 22.48 2.51
C GLY A 53 -2.45 22.05 3.97
N LYS A 54 -1.81 20.92 4.29
CA LYS A 54 -1.54 20.44 5.66
C LYS A 54 -0.23 21.00 6.25
N GLY A 55 0.47 21.88 5.53
CA GLY A 55 1.71 22.51 6.00
C GLY A 55 2.97 21.64 5.82
N VAL A 56 2.93 20.62 4.99
CA VAL A 56 4.08 19.77 4.67
C VAL A 56 4.53 19.97 3.23
N THR A 57 5.79 19.61 2.94
CA THR A 57 6.25 19.54 1.55
C THR A 57 5.59 18.37 0.85
N ALA A 58 4.95 18.62 -0.30
CA ALA A 58 4.32 17.60 -1.12
C ALA A 58 4.83 17.69 -2.56
N THR A 59 5.12 16.54 -3.17
CA THR A 59 5.53 16.41 -4.57
C THR A 59 4.88 15.21 -5.21
N GLY A 60 4.81 15.18 -6.53
CA GLY A 60 4.25 14.00 -7.21
C GLY A 60 4.43 14.02 -8.72
N ARG A 61 4.17 12.88 -9.33
CA ARG A 61 4.27 12.70 -10.79
C ARG A 61 3.22 11.72 -11.30
N ALA A 62 2.66 12.07 -12.47
CA ALA A 62 1.85 11.14 -13.23
C ALA A 62 2.75 10.13 -13.95
N LEU A 63 2.63 8.83 -13.59
CA LEU A 63 3.35 7.73 -14.21
C LEU A 63 2.62 6.39 -14.03
N ASP A 64 2.96 5.43 -14.87
CA ASP A 64 2.58 4.03 -14.69
C ASP A 64 3.75 3.27 -14.05
N VAL A 65 3.50 2.58 -12.94
CA VAL A 65 4.53 1.83 -12.20
C VAL A 65 5.12 0.65 -13.00
N ARG A 66 4.48 0.25 -14.11
CA ARG A 66 5.00 -0.75 -15.04
C ARG A 66 6.21 -0.25 -15.82
N ASP A 67 6.32 1.07 -16.00
CA ASP A 67 7.55 1.68 -16.49
C ASP A 67 8.56 1.81 -15.33
N GLY A 68 9.36 0.75 -15.16
CA GLY A 68 10.34 0.69 -14.08
C GLY A 68 11.39 1.79 -14.14
N ALA A 69 11.79 2.25 -15.34
CA ALA A 69 12.75 3.33 -15.50
C ALA A 69 12.15 4.67 -15.06
N ALA A 70 10.93 4.98 -15.49
CA ALA A 70 10.21 6.18 -15.07
C ALA A 70 9.96 6.19 -13.56
N LEU A 71 9.57 5.03 -12.96
CA LEU A 71 9.34 4.89 -11.54
C LEU A 71 10.62 5.14 -10.72
N LYS A 72 11.74 4.49 -11.09
CA LYS A 72 13.03 4.65 -10.43
C LYS A 72 13.54 6.11 -10.50
N GLY A 73 13.48 6.71 -11.67
CA GLY A 73 13.85 8.10 -11.88
C GLY A 73 12.99 9.07 -11.07
N TRP A 74 11.69 8.80 -10.98
CA TRP A 74 10.79 9.62 -10.16
C TRP A 74 11.08 9.48 -8.66
N ILE A 75 11.32 8.27 -8.15
CA ILE A 75 11.65 8.07 -6.72
C ILE A 75 12.89 8.87 -6.33
N ALA A 76 13.92 8.87 -7.15
CA ALA A 76 15.12 9.67 -6.91
C ALA A 76 14.80 11.17 -6.89
N ALA A 77 14.09 11.69 -7.90
CA ALA A 77 13.72 13.09 -7.98
C ALA A 77 12.78 13.53 -6.82
N ALA A 78 11.86 12.67 -6.41
CA ALA A 78 10.99 12.94 -5.28
C ALA A 78 11.77 12.98 -3.96
N ALA A 79 12.72 12.06 -3.75
CA ALA A 79 13.58 12.07 -2.59
C ALA A 79 14.44 13.35 -2.53
N ASP A 80 14.99 13.80 -3.66
CA ASP A 80 15.74 15.06 -3.74
C ASP A 80 14.85 16.26 -3.36
N ALA A 81 13.63 16.33 -3.90
CA ALA A 81 12.67 17.39 -3.59
C ALA A 81 12.21 17.40 -2.12
N LEU A 82 12.19 16.24 -1.46
CA LEU A 82 11.85 16.10 -0.05
C LEU A 82 13.05 16.25 0.90
N GLY A 83 14.27 16.29 0.37
CA GLY A 83 15.51 16.33 1.15
C GLY A 83 15.94 14.96 1.69
N GLY A 84 15.49 13.86 1.07
CA GLY A 84 15.83 12.47 1.39
C GLY A 84 14.63 11.55 1.42
N LEU A 85 14.79 10.30 1.92
CA LEU A 85 13.74 9.32 2.02
C LEU A 85 13.87 8.53 3.33
N ASP A 86 12.78 8.46 4.11
CA ASP A 86 12.67 7.65 5.33
C ASP A 86 11.69 6.50 5.18
N ILE A 87 10.64 6.68 4.38
CA ILE A 87 9.51 5.76 4.29
C ILE A 87 9.16 5.49 2.83
N LEU A 88 9.11 4.23 2.44
CA LEU A 88 8.49 3.79 1.19
C LEU A 88 7.20 3.03 1.48
N VAL A 89 6.08 3.49 0.92
CA VAL A 89 4.82 2.71 0.90
C VAL A 89 4.51 2.28 -0.52
N SER A 90 4.60 0.97 -0.78
CA SER A 90 4.22 0.36 -2.05
C SER A 90 2.77 -0.11 -1.98
N ASN A 91 1.87 0.59 -2.71
CA ASN A 91 0.43 0.38 -2.57
C ASN A 91 -0.28 0.06 -3.90
N VAL A 92 0.35 0.28 -5.06
CA VAL A 92 -0.32 0.05 -6.35
C VAL A 92 -0.73 -1.41 -6.53
N SER A 93 -1.91 -1.62 -7.12
CA SER A 93 -2.38 -2.93 -7.56
C SER A 93 -3.16 -2.83 -8.86
N ALA A 94 -2.97 -3.82 -9.73
CA ALA A 94 -3.73 -3.97 -10.96
C ALA A 94 -5.17 -4.36 -10.68
N MET A 95 -5.40 -5.16 -9.63
CA MET A 95 -6.70 -5.81 -9.34
C MET A 95 -7.31 -6.42 -10.62
N ALA A 96 -6.45 -6.93 -11.51
CA ALA A 96 -6.87 -7.41 -12.81
C ALA A 96 -7.45 -8.81 -12.69
N GLY A 97 -8.57 -8.99 -13.33
CA GLY A 97 -9.32 -10.19 -13.68
C GLY A 97 -9.13 -11.49 -12.88
N ALA A 98 -10.07 -12.40 -13.03
CA ALA A 98 -10.04 -13.67 -12.32
C ALA A 98 -9.04 -14.67 -12.93
N SER A 99 -8.83 -14.65 -14.25
CA SER A 99 -8.05 -15.67 -14.96
C SER A 99 -7.54 -15.19 -16.33
N GLY A 100 -6.71 -16.00 -16.97
CA GLY A 100 -6.15 -15.76 -18.30
C GLY A 100 -4.79 -15.05 -18.28
N ASP A 101 -4.00 -15.25 -19.35
CA ASP A 101 -2.61 -14.78 -19.47
C ASP A 101 -2.46 -13.28 -19.27
N GLU A 102 -3.42 -12.48 -19.76
CA GLU A 102 -3.41 -11.03 -19.61
C GLU A 102 -3.56 -10.62 -18.14
N ALA A 103 -4.41 -11.30 -17.37
CA ALA A 103 -4.55 -11.05 -15.94
C ALA A 103 -3.26 -11.38 -15.19
N TRP A 104 -2.62 -12.51 -15.51
CA TRP A 104 -1.32 -12.90 -14.95
C TRP A 104 -0.24 -11.87 -15.26
N ARG A 105 -0.09 -11.49 -16.52
CA ARG A 105 0.92 -10.52 -16.97
C ARG A 105 0.71 -9.17 -16.29
N ARG A 106 -0.52 -8.68 -16.29
CA ARG A 106 -0.85 -7.38 -15.73
C ARG A 106 -0.61 -7.29 -14.22
N ASN A 107 -0.96 -8.32 -13.45
CA ASN A 107 -0.65 -8.36 -12.03
C ASN A 107 0.86 -8.53 -11.78
N PHE A 108 1.55 -9.34 -12.58
CA PHE A 108 3.01 -9.46 -12.50
C PHE A 108 3.69 -8.10 -12.67
N GLU A 109 3.39 -7.40 -13.76
CA GLU A 109 4.03 -6.13 -14.09
C GLU A 109 3.69 -5.03 -13.08
N THR A 110 2.41 -4.94 -12.68
CA THR A 110 1.94 -3.84 -11.82
C THR A 110 2.19 -4.12 -10.35
N ASP A 111 1.78 -5.28 -9.85
CA ASP A 111 1.81 -5.58 -8.41
C ASP A 111 3.22 -6.00 -7.97
N LEU A 112 3.83 -6.97 -8.67
CA LEU A 112 5.12 -7.51 -8.26
C LEU A 112 6.28 -6.63 -8.75
N MET A 113 6.42 -6.47 -10.08
CA MET A 113 7.57 -5.72 -10.62
C MET A 113 7.52 -4.23 -10.26
N GLY A 114 6.33 -3.62 -10.20
CA GLY A 114 6.19 -2.25 -9.70
C GLY A 114 6.71 -2.10 -8.26
N ALA A 115 6.44 -3.05 -7.37
CA ALA A 115 6.98 -3.04 -6.01
C ALA A 115 8.49 -3.29 -5.98
N VAL A 116 9.00 -4.25 -6.76
CA VAL A 116 10.44 -4.54 -6.86
C VAL A 116 11.21 -3.30 -7.32
N HIS A 117 10.77 -2.65 -8.41
CA HIS A 117 11.42 -1.45 -8.92
C HIS A 117 11.38 -0.27 -7.92
N ALA A 118 10.27 -0.13 -7.19
CA ALA A 118 10.17 0.90 -6.15
C ALA A 118 11.16 0.65 -5.00
N VAL A 119 11.27 -0.59 -4.53
CA VAL A 119 12.20 -0.99 -3.47
C VAL A 119 13.66 -0.80 -3.91
N GLU A 120 14.01 -1.29 -5.11
CA GLU A 120 15.38 -1.13 -5.64
C GLU A 120 15.83 0.33 -5.73
N ALA A 121 14.92 1.23 -6.13
CA ALA A 121 15.22 2.66 -6.18
C ALA A 121 15.31 3.29 -4.78
N ALA A 122 14.48 2.83 -3.84
CA ALA A 122 14.38 3.42 -2.51
C ALA A 122 15.51 2.97 -1.57
N VAL A 123 15.98 1.72 -1.65
CA VAL A 123 16.96 1.15 -0.70
C VAL A 123 18.22 2.02 -0.55
N PRO A 124 18.90 2.50 -1.61
CA PRO A 124 20.09 3.35 -1.45
C PRO A 124 19.82 4.70 -0.77
N LEU A 125 18.56 5.16 -0.82
CA LEU A 125 18.11 6.40 -0.17
C LEU A 125 17.74 6.14 1.29
N LEU A 126 17.06 5.01 1.56
CA LEU A 126 16.68 4.58 2.90
C LEU A 126 17.89 4.24 3.77
N GLU A 127 18.97 3.70 3.21
CA GLU A 127 20.24 3.45 3.92
C GLU A 127 20.84 4.72 4.56
N LYS A 128 20.47 5.90 4.06
CA LYS A 128 20.92 7.20 4.60
C LYS A 128 19.98 7.73 5.71
N SER A 129 18.88 7.01 6.00
CA SER A 129 17.89 7.40 7.00
C SER A 129 18.17 6.76 8.35
N GLY A 130 18.01 7.54 9.43
CA GLY A 130 18.03 6.99 10.80
C GLY A 130 16.72 6.33 11.25
N ALA A 131 15.69 6.24 10.38
CA ALA A 131 14.38 5.70 10.72
C ALA A 131 13.70 5.03 9.51
N ALA A 132 14.47 4.24 8.75
CA ALA A 132 14.05 3.67 7.48
C ALA A 132 12.95 2.59 7.62
N ALA A 133 11.90 2.71 6.82
CA ALA A 133 10.83 1.73 6.77
C ALA A 133 10.26 1.53 5.36
N ILE A 134 10.00 0.27 5.01
CA ILE A 134 9.24 -0.15 3.83
C ILE A 134 7.93 -0.76 4.32
N VAL A 135 6.80 -0.30 3.77
CA VAL A 135 5.48 -0.89 4.02
C VAL A 135 4.83 -1.26 2.70
N GLN A 136 4.54 -2.55 2.52
CA GLN A 136 3.85 -3.09 1.35
C GLN A 136 2.37 -3.28 1.65
N ILE A 137 1.50 -2.80 0.77
CA ILE A 137 0.08 -3.13 0.82
C ILE A 137 -0.16 -4.41 0.02
N ALA A 138 -0.42 -5.50 0.76
CA ALA A 138 -0.83 -6.78 0.19
C ALA A 138 -2.36 -6.94 0.21
N SER A 139 -2.86 -8.05 0.74
CA SER A 139 -4.29 -8.36 0.88
C SER A 139 -4.47 -9.61 1.72
N ILE A 140 -5.63 -9.77 2.35
CA ILE A 140 -6.01 -11.06 2.93
C ILE A 140 -6.06 -12.20 1.90
N ALA A 141 -6.21 -11.89 0.60
CA ALA A 141 -6.12 -12.86 -0.48
C ALA A 141 -4.73 -13.52 -0.59
N ALA A 142 -3.69 -12.94 0.04
CA ALA A 142 -2.36 -13.55 0.13
C ALA A 142 -2.29 -14.70 1.14
N ILE A 143 -3.20 -14.74 2.10
CA ILE A 143 -3.12 -15.59 3.28
C ILE A 143 -4.33 -16.50 3.49
N GLU A 144 -5.43 -16.29 2.78
CA GLU A 144 -6.63 -17.13 2.85
C GLU A 144 -7.12 -17.47 1.44
N VAL A 145 -7.43 -18.74 1.22
CA VAL A 145 -8.01 -19.27 -0.02
C VAL A 145 -9.40 -19.82 0.25
N GLY A 146 -10.24 -20.00 -0.81
CA GLY A 146 -11.54 -20.64 -0.67
C GLY A 146 -12.57 -19.82 0.10
N HIS A 147 -12.64 -18.52 -0.15
CA HIS A 147 -13.66 -17.67 0.45
C HIS A 147 -15.07 -17.98 -0.06
N ASP A 148 -16.04 -18.19 0.84
CA ASP A 148 -17.46 -18.34 0.50
C ASP A 148 -18.08 -17.08 -0.14
N VAL A 149 -17.37 -15.95 -0.10
CA VAL A 149 -17.82 -14.65 -0.63
C VAL A 149 -17.60 -14.53 -2.12
N PHE A 150 -16.50 -15.10 -2.63
CA PHE A 150 -16.11 -15.01 -4.03
C PHE A 150 -16.33 -16.34 -4.75
N PRO A 151 -16.67 -16.31 -6.05
CA PRO A 151 -16.67 -17.52 -6.87
C PRO A 151 -15.29 -18.19 -6.87
N ASP A 152 -15.28 -19.50 -7.04
CA ASP A 152 -14.02 -20.26 -7.17
C ASP A 152 -13.12 -19.68 -8.26
N GLY A 153 -11.84 -19.57 -7.96
CA GLY A 153 -10.84 -18.99 -8.87
C GLY A 153 -10.85 -17.47 -8.98
N TYR A 154 -11.84 -16.75 -8.43
CA TYR A 154 -11.96 -15.29 -8.59
C TYR A 154 -10.72 -14.50 -8.11
N LEU A 155 -10.09 -14.97 -7.04
CA LEU A 155 -8.88 -14.33 -6.49
C LEU A 155 -7.58 -15.06 -6.85
N GLN A 156 -7.62 -16.05 -7.76
CA GLN A 156 -6.49 -16.93 -8.06
C GLN A 156 -5.23 -16.14 -8.45
N VAL A 157 -5.33 -15.28 -9.46
CA VAL A 157 -4.19 -14.50 -9.94
C VAL A 157 -3.78 -13.43 -8.92
N TYR A 158 -4.76 -12.66 -8.45
CA TYR A 158 -4.54 -11.59 -7.49
C TYR A 158 -3.91 -12.10 -6.18
N GLY A 159 -4.45 -13.17 -5.61
CA GLY A 159 -3.96 -13.79 -4.38
C GLY A 159 -2.52 -14.30 -4.52
N ALA A 160 -2.20 -14.94 -5.65
CA ALA A 160 -0.85 -15.44 -5.92
C ALA A 160 0.20 -14.32 -5.89
N PHE A 161 -0.05 -13.18 -6.55
CA PHE A 161 0.89 -12.06 -6.52
C PHE A 161 0.93 -11.34 -5.18
N LYS A 162 -0.18 -11.26 -4.45
CA LYS A 162 -0.18 -10.71 -3.09
C LYS A 162 0.58 -11.62 -2.11
N ALA A 163 0.53 -12.94 -2.28
CA ALA A 163 1.36 -13.89 -1.53
C ALA A 163 2.85 -13.74 -1.86
N ALA A 164 3.19 -13.61 -3.15
CA ALA A 164 4.56 -13.35 -3.59
C ALA A 164 5.13 -12.08 -2.97
N LEU A 165 4.35 -10.99 -2.94
CA LEU A 165 4.74 -9.73 -2.29
C LEU A 165 4.97 -9.91 -0.78
N THR A 166 4.10 -10.63 -0.09
CA THR A 166 4.25 -10.88 1.36
C THR A 166 5.54 -11.64 1.65
N ASN A 167 5.85 -12.67 0.84
CA ASN A 167 7.11 -13.40 0.96
C ASN A 167 8.33 -12.50 0.66
N TYR A 168 8.27 -11.72 -0.43
CA TYR A 168 9.33 -10.79 -0.82
C TYR A 168 9.67 -9.80 0.30
N ILE A 169 8.68 -9.21 0.93
CA ILE A 169 8.88 -8.25 2.04
C ILE A 169 9.46 -8.95 3.28
N ALA A 170 9.06 -10.17 3.58
CA ALA A 170 9.63 -10.93 4.69
C ALA A 170 11.13 -11.20 4.47
N GLU A 171 11.55 -11.53 3.25
CA GLU A 171 12.97 -11.68 2.89
C GLU A 171 13.71 -10.33 2.94
N LEU A 172 13.10 -9.24 2.48
CA LEU A 172 13.67 -7.90 2.60
C LEU A 172 13.90 -7.50 4.06
N ALA A 173 13.00 -7.85 4.97
CA ALA A 173 13.15 -7.57 6.40
C ALA A 173 14.43 -8.21 6.97
N ARG A 174 14.78 -9.42 6.50
CA ARG A 174 16.00 -10.13 6.92
C ARG A 174 17.25 -9.52 6.28
N THR A 175 17.21 -9.24 4.98
CA THR A 175 18.38 -8.81 4.21
C THR A 175 18.71 -7.33 4.43
N LEU A 176 17.72 -6.50 4.71
CA LEU A 176 17.86 -5.06 4.94
C LEU A 176 17.95 -4.68 6.44
N GLY A 177 17.57 -5.59 7.34
CA GLY A 177 17.68 -5.37 8.79
C GLY A 177 19.08 -4.94 9.25
N PRO A 178 20.19 -5.59 8.81
CA PRO A 178 21.55 -5.14 9.12
C PRO A 178 21.89 -3.72 8.65
N LYS A 179 21.12 -3.17 7.70
CA LYS A 179 21.24 -1.81 7.19
C LYS A 179 20.32 -0.81 7.91
N GLY A 180 19.63 -1.24 8.96
CA GLY A 180 18.70 -0.41 9.73
C GLY A 180 17.36 -0.15 9.04
N ILE A 181 17.02 -0.90 7.99
CA ILE A 181 15.76 -0.74 7.24
C ILE A 181 14.78 -1.83 7.69
N ARG A 182 13.62 -1.43 8.21
CA ARG A 182 12.52 -2.34 8.52
C ARG A 182 11.63 -2.53 7.29
N ALA A 183 11.09 -3.73 7.09
CA ALA A 183 10.16 -4.01 6.02
C ALA A 183 8.98 -4.82 6.56
N ASN A 184 7.75 -4.33 6.32
CA ASN A 184 6.52 -4.96 6.81
C ASN A 184 5.43 -4.95 5.73
N THR A 185 4.49 -5.85 5.89
CA THR A 185 3.30 -5.95 5.05
C THR A 185 2.06 -5.55 5.84
N VAL A 186 1.13 -4.85 5.17
CA VAL A 186 -0.24 -4.69 5.64
C VAL A 186 -1.16 -5.42 4.68
N SER A 187 -2.03 -6.28 5.20
CA SER A 187 -3.00 -7.07 4.43
C SER A 187 -4.42 -6.63 4.73
N PRO A 188 -4.98 -5.67 3.96
CA PRO A 188 -6.35 -5.25 4.12
C PRO A 188 -7.34 -6.35 3.72
N GLY A 189 -8.48 -6.37 4.41
CA GLY A 189 -9.68 -7.09 4.00
C GLY A 189 -10.56 -6.25 3.06
N GLN A 190 -11.86 -6.25 3.32
CA GLN A 190 -12.85 -5.53 2.52
C GLN A 190 -12.90 -4.06 2.94
N ILE A 191 -12.28 -3.20 2.14
CA ILE A 191 -12.20 -1.76 2.38
C ILE A 191 -13.16 -1.03 1.44
N TYR A 192 -14.07 -0.25 2.02
CA TYR A 192 -15.09 0.51 1.31
C TYR A 192 -14.68 1.97 1.17
N PHE A 193 -14.76 2.49 -0.05
CA PHE A 193 -14.60 3.91 -0.35
C PHE A 193 -15.29 4.26 -1.68
N PRO A 194 -15.70 5.51 -1.91
CA PRO A 194 -16.33 5.94 -3.16
C PRO A 194 -15.50 5.58 -4.39
N GLY A 195 -16.13 4.95 -5.40
CA GLY A 195 -15.45 4.45 -6.61
C GLY A 195 -14.61 3.18 -6.40
N GLY A 196 -14.54 2.63 -5.19
CA GLY A 196 -13.91 1.35 -4.89
C GLY A 196 -14.74 0.14 -5.33
N VAL A 197 -14.15 -1.05 -5.23
CA VAL A 197 -14.82 -2.31 -5.63
C VAL A 197 -16.10 -2.56 -4.83
N TRP A 198 -16.05 -2.35 -3.51
CA TRP A 198 -17.20 -2.60 -2.64
C TRP A 198 -18.30 -1.57 -2.80
N HIS A 199 -17.97 -0.31 -3.05
CA HIS A 199 -18.95 0.72 -3.42
C HIS A 199 -19.67 0.39 -4.72
N ARG A 200 -18.94 0.00 -5.79
CA ARG A 200 -19.58 -0.42 -7.06
C ARG A 200 -20.50 -1.63 -6.87
N ARG A 201 -20.05 -2.64 -6.13
CA ARG A 201 -20.88 -3.83 -5.81
C ARG A 201 -22.15 -3.51 -5.04
N GLU A 202 -22.08 -2.52 -4.15
CA GLU A 202 -23.27 -2.03 -3.45
C GLU A 202 -24.24 -1.37 -4.44
N GLN A 203 -23.77 -0.44 -5.26
CA GLN A 203 -24.58 0.23 -6.27
C GLN A 203 -25.22 -0.72 -7.29
N GLU A 204 -24.52 -1.79 -7.62
CA GLU A 204 -25.00 -2.86 -8.53
C GLU A 204 -25.94 -3.85 -7.85
N GLY A 205 -26.19 -3.74 -6.54
CA GLY A 205 -26.95 -4.72 -5.77
C GLY A 205 -26.30 -6.10 -5.73
N ASN A 206 -24.99 -6.18 -5.95
CA ASN A 206 -24.26 -7.44 -6.07
C ASN A 206 -24.30 -8.24 -4.77
N PRO A 207 -24.75 -9.53 -4.80
CA PRO A 207 -24.89 -10.34 -3.59
C PRO A 207 -23.59 -10.55 -2.81
N MET A 208 -22.42 -10.42 -3.46
CA MET A 208 -21.12 -10.48 -2.78
C MET A 208 -20.97 -9.39 -1.72
N HIS A 209 -21.55 -8.20 -1.92
CA HIS A 209 -21.49 -7.11 -0.93
C HIS A 209 -22.13 -7.57 0.38
N ARG A 210 -23.34 -8.10 0.35
CA ARG A 210 -24.04 -8.59 1.55
C ARG A 210 -23.34 -9.78 2.20
N LYS A 211 -22.85 -10.74 1.40
CA LYS A 211 -22.08 -11.88 1.89
C LYS A 211 -20.80 -11.45 2.61
N ALA A 212 -20.06 -10.50 2.03
CA ALA A 212 -18.85 -9.96 2.64
C ALA A 212 -19.15 -9.27 3.96
N LEU A 213 -20.15 -8.38 3.98
CA LEU A 213 -20.55 -7.66 5.20
C LEU A 213 -20.95 -8.63 6.32
N ALA A 214 -21.72 -9.67 6.01
CA ALA A 214 -22.16 -10.68 7.00
C ALA A 214 -20.99 -11.48 7.58
N ARG A 215 -19.88 -11.61 6.85
CA ARG A 215 -18.68 -12.32 7.31
C ARG A 215 -17.76 -11.45 8.17
N ILE A 216 -17.77 -10.14 7.99
CA ILE A 216 -16.98 -9.21 8.80
C ILE A 216 -17.51 -9.14 10.22
N ARG A 217 -16.74 -9.62 11.21
CA ARG A 217 -17.21 -9.72 12.60
C ARG A 217 -17.38 -8.38 13.31
N LEU A 218 -16.66 -7.35 12.87
CA LEU A 218 -16.86 -5.99 13.36
C LEU A 218 -18.11 -5.29 12.76
N GLY A 219 -18.90 -5.98 11.93
CA GLY A 219 -20.21 -5.53 11.43
C GLY A 219 -20.18 -4.37 10.42
N ARG A 220 -19.00 -3.98 9.93
CA ARG A 220 -18.82 -2.94 8.91
C ARG A 220 -17.66 -3.24 7.99
N PHE A 221 -17.71 -2.72 6.79
CA PHE A 221 -16.53 -2.63 5.94
C PHE A 221 -15.45 -1.78 6.61
N GLY A 222 -14.18 -2.11 6.39
CA GLY A 222 -13.06 -1.25 6.72
C GLY A 222 -13.09 0.03 5.89
N ARG A 223 -12.56 1.11 6.43
CA ARG A 223 -12.32 2.38 5.74
C ARG A 223 -10.85 2.48 5.34
N PRO A 224 -10.49 3.26 4.33
CA PRO A 224 -9.10 3.54 3.99
C PRO A 224 -8.26 3.99 5.20
N GLU A 225 -8.85 4.78 6.10
CA GLU A 225 -8.20 5.31 7.31
C GLU A 225 -7.88 4.21 8.33
N ASP A 226 -8.67 3.11 8.37
CA ASP A 226 -8.36 1.96 9.23
C ASP A 226 -7.02 1.32 8.81
N VAL A 227 -6.75 1.26 7.50
CA VAL A 227 -5.49 0.78 6.92
C VAL A 227 -4.38 1.82 7.10
N ALA A 228 -4.67 3.09 6.83
CA ALA A 228 -3.69 4.16 6.85
C ALA A 228 -3.04 4.34 8.24
N ARG A 229 -3.82 4.23 9.32
CA ARG A 229 -3.30 4.28 10.70
C ARG A 229 -2.36 3.14 11.00
N ALA A 230 -2.64 1.93 10.52
CA ALA A 230 -1.76 0.78 10.67
C ALA A 230 -0.44 0.96 9.89
N VAL A 231 -0.53 1.53 8.68
CA VAL A 231 0.64 1.88 7.87
C VAL A 231 1.48 2.95 8.57
N ALA A 232 0.86 4.01 9.10
CA ALA A 232 1.57 5.07 9.82
C ALA A 232 2.31 4.50 11.05
N PHE A 233 1.67 3.60 11.81
CA PHE A 233 2.34 2.91 12.92
C PHE A 233 3.55 2.10 12.43
N LEU A 234 3.40 1.21 11.45
CA LEU A 234 4.49 0.36 10.95
C LEU A 234 5.62 1.16 10.29
N ALA A 235 5.30 2.29 9.68
CA ALA A 235 6.28 3.20 9.09
C ALA A 235 7.06 4.00 10.14
N SER A 236 6.53 4.15 11.34
CA SER A 236 7.02 5.06 12.37
C SER A 236 8.14 4.48 13.24
N PRO A 237 8.94 5.33 13.92
CA PRO A 237 9.85 4.91 14.98
C PRO A 237 9.18 4.14 16.13
N ALA A 238 7.87 4.35 16.40
CA ALA A 238 7.14 3.60 17.41
C ALA A 238 7.09 2.09 17.13
N ALA A 239 7.28 1.68 15.85
CA ALA A 239 7.38 0.28 15.43
C ALA A 239 8.84 -0.19 15.25
N SER A 240 9.80 0.38 15.99
CA SER A 240 11.25 0.14 15.81
C SER A 240 11.69 -1.32 15.92
N PHE A 241 10.90 -2.17 16.58
CA PHE A 241 11.21 -3.61 16.71
C PHE A 241 10.23 -4.50 15.92
N VAL A 242 9.46 -3.89 14.99
CA VAL A 242 8.55 -4.62 14.09
C VAL A 242 9.15 -4.65 12.69
N SER A 243 9.61 -5.83 12.25
CA SER A 243 10.14 -6.07 10.90
C SER A 243 9.83 -7.51 10.48
N GLY A 244 9.40 -7.70 9.24
CA GLY A 244 8.96 -8.99 8.70
C GLY A 244 7.52 -9.36 9.05
N ALA A 245 6.78 -8.47 9.70
CA ALA A 245 5.39 -8.73 10.07
C ALA A 245 4.43 -8.55 8.88
N ASN A 246 3.34 -9.34 8.91
CA ASN A 246 2.16 -9.13 8.06
C ASN A 246 0.97 -8.74 8.95
N LEU A 247 0.64 -7.46 9.00
CA LEU A 247 -0.46 -6.95 9.81
C LEU A 247 -1.78 -7.00 9.04
N VAL A 248 -2.69 -7.84 9.48
CA VAL A 248 -4.02 -8.03 8.87
C VAL A 248 -5.00 -7.00 9.41
N ILE A 249 -5.70 -6.30 8.50
CA ILE A 249 -6.71 -5.26 8.81
C ILE A 249 -8.02 -5.64 8.11
N ASP A 250 -8.78 -6.56 8.70
CA ASP A 250 -9.93 -7.17 8.04
C ASP A 250 -11.22 -7.26 8.89
N GLY A 251 -11.21 -6.72 10.09
CA GLY A 251 -12.37 -6.78 10.98
C GLY A 251 -12.77 -8.19 11.42
N ALA A 252 -11.77 -9.08 11.56
CA ALA A 252 -11.92 -10.51 11.84
C ALA A 252 -12.74 -11.25 10.76
N PHE A 253 -12.51 -10.88 9.49
CA PHE A 253 -13.07 -11.57 8.34
C PHE A 253 -12.41 -12.94 8.12
N THR A 254 -11.09 -13.00 8.17
CA THR A 254 -10.33 -14.26 8.05
C THR A 254 -10.44 -15.12 9.33
N ARG A 255 -10.28 -16.44 9.19
CA ARG A 255 -10.38 -17.40 10.28
C ARG A 255 -9.03 -18.00 10.66
N ARG A 256 -7.94 -17.24 10.47
CA ARG A 256 -6.60 -17.75 10.74
C ARG A 256 -6.10 -17.35 12.13
N VAL A 257 -5.28 -18.22 12.68
CA VAL A 257 -4.29 -17.87 13.71
C VAL A 257 -2.98 -17.61 12.96
N ASN A 258 -2.44 -16.44 13.09
CA ASN A 258 -1.18 -16.03 12.45
C ASN A 258 -0.01 -16.32 13.39
#